data_b920b7886f6152137c3a5a0c0992c3c9
#
_entry.id   b920b7886f6152137c3a5a0c0992c3c9
#
_cell.length_a   1.000
_cell.length_b   1.000
_cell.length_c   1.000
_cell.angle_alpha   90.00
_cell.angle_beta   90.00
_cell.angle_gamma   90.00
#
_symmetry.space_group_name_H-M   'P 1'
#
loop_
_entity.id
_entity.type
_entity.pdbx_description
1 polymer ?
#
loop_
_entity_poly.entity_id
_entity_poly.type
_entity_poly.pdbx_seq_one_letter_code
_entity_poly.pdbx_strand_id
1 'polypeptide(L)'
;MTLTDIYQKFELCKSWEERYRLLIQLSHQLAKPTEEELAQLPEIHGCESRLWFEFQATPRKVRAYSDARLMQGILFIVVTLLNEADSAQLAHIDLTQLFDQLKISQNLTSTRLNGLQQINKIILTA
;
A
#
# COMPACT_ATOMS: atom_id res chain seq x y z
N MET A 1 8.37 -10.18 -7.16
CA MET A 1 6.92 -10.50 -7.20
C MET A 1 6.19 -9.41 -7.95
N THR A 2 5.37 -9.79 -8.91
CA THR A 2 4.58 -8.83 -9.70
C THR A 2 3.20 -8.62 -9.08
N LEU A 3 2.52 -7.58 -9.53
CA LEU A 3 1.13 -7.33 -9.10
C LEU A 3 0.22 -8.49 -9.50
N THR A 4 0.44 -9.09 -10.67
CA THR A 4 -0.30 -10.28 -11.12
C THR A 4 -0.11 -11.44 -10.14
N ASP A 5 1.12 -11.68 -9.68
CA ASP A 5 1.39 -12.72 -8.69
C ASP A 5 0.61 -12.48 -7.41
N ILE A 6 0.54 -11.22 -6.96
CA ILE A 6 -0.21 -10.83 -5.77
C ILE A 6 -1.71 -11.12 -5.97
N TYR A 7 -2.28 -10.72 -7.10
CA TYR A 7 -3.69 -10.99 -7.41
C TYR A 7 -4.00 -12.47 -7.39
N GLN A 8 -3.15 -13.28 -8.00
CA GLN A 8 -3.34 -14.74 -8.03
C GLN A 8 -3.34 -15.33 -6.63
N LYS A 9 -2.46 -14.86 -5.76
CA LYS A 9 -2.41 -15.33 -4.37
C LYS A 9 -3.68 -14.96 -3.60
N PHE A 10 -4.20 -13.75 -3.79
CA PHE A 10 -5.44 -13.33 -3.13
C PHE A 10 -6.67 -14.08 -3.65
N GLU A 11 -6.69 -14.43 -4.92
CA GLU A 11 -7.77 -15.24 -5.50
C GLU A 11 -7.89 -16.61 -4.84
N LEU A 12 -6.78 -17.17 -4.37
CA LEU A 12 -6.76 -18.46 -3.68
C LEU A 12 -7.24 -18.36 -2.24
N CYS A 13 -7.29 -17.18 -1.66
CA CYS A 13 -7.76 -16.96 -0.30
C CYS A 13 -9.28 -17.08 -0.22
N LYS A 14 -9.76 -17.85 0.77
CA LYS A 14 -11.19 -18.12 0.96
C LYS A 14 -11.79 -17.43 2.18
N SER A 15 -10.96 -16.77 2.98
CA SER A 15 -11.38 -16.13 4.22
C SER A 15 -10.52 -14.90 4.51
N TRP A 16 -11.00 -14.04 5.41
CA TRP A 16 -10.19 -12.93 5.91
C TRP A 16 -8.93 -13.44 6.60
N GLU A 17 -9.02 -14.51 7.35
CA GLU A 17 -7.87 -15.08 8.04
C GLU A 17 -6.75 -15.44 7.06
N GLU A 18 -7.09 -16.06 5.93
CA GLU A 18 -6.10 -16.41 4.90
C GLU A 18 -5.52 -15.15 4.25
N ARG A 19 -6.35 -14.13 3.98
CA ARG A 19 -5.89 -12.85 3.43
C ARG A 19 -4.98 -12.12 4.42
N TYR A 20 -5.34 -12.15 5.69
CA TYR A 20 -4.51 -11.54 6.75
C TYR A 20 -3.12 -12.19 6.78
N ARG A 21 -3.05 -13.52 6.77
CA ARG A 21 -1.77 -14.24 6.74
C ARG A 21 -0.94 -13.86 5.51
N LEU A 22 -1.59 -13.74 4.36
CA LEU A 22 -0.92 -13.34 3.13
C LEU A 22 -0.36 -11.92 3.25
N LEU A 23 -1.12 -10.99 3.81
CA LEU A 23 -0.64 -9.63 4.05
C LEU A 23 0.57 -9.62 4.98
N ILE A 24 0.56 -10.43 6.02
CA ILE A 24 1.70 -10.55 6.94
C ILE A 24 2.93 -11.10 6.20
N GLN A 25 2.75 -12.08 5.33
CA GLN A 25 3.85 -12.61 4.51
C GLN A 25 4.41 -11.54 3.57
N LEU A 26 3.54 -10.79 2.91
CA LEU A 26 3.94 -9.71 2.02
C LEU A 26 4.68 -8.59 2.75
N SER A 27 4.33 -8.34 4.00
CA SER A 27 4.96 -7.31 4.83
C SER A 27 6.47 -7.51 4.96
N HIS A 28 6.93 -8.76 4.94
CA HIS A 28 8.36 -9.06 5.04
C HIS A 28 9.15 -8.66 3.80
N GLN A 29 8.48 -8.40 2.69
CA GLN A 29 9.12 -7.98 1.44
C GLN A 29 9.21 -6.45 1.32
N LEU A 30 8.54 -5.72 2.19
CA LEU A 30 8.61 -4.26 2.18
C LEU A 30 9.96 -3.81 2.74
N ALA A 31 10.67 -2.98 1.97
CA ALA A 31 11.94 -2.42 2.42
C ALA A 31 11.71 -1.54 3.66
N LYS A 32 12.50 -1.77 4.70
CA LYS A 32 12.44 -0.96 5.92
C LYS A 32 13.43 0.20 5.81
N PRO A 33 12.95 1.46 5.82
CA PRO A 33 13.84 2.61 5.84
C PRO A 33 14.64 2.66 7.14
N THR A 34 15.80 3.31 7.11
CA THR A 34 16.54 3.63 8.33
C THR A 34 15.79 4.70 9.11
N GLU A 35 16.14 4.88 10.39
CA GLU A 35 15.54 5.94 11.20
C GLU A 35 15.80 7.32 10.60
N GLU A 36 16.99 7.53 10.02
CA GLU A 36 17.34 8.78 9.33
C GLU A 36 16.44 9.02 8.10
N GLU A 37 16.18 7.99 7.32
CA GLU A 37 15.28 8.06 6.18
C GLU A 37 13.85 8.35 6.61
N LEU A 38 13.36 7.69 7.66
CA LEU A 38 12.02 7.94 8.20
C LEU A 38 11.85 9.37 8.68
N ALA A 39 12.89 9.96 9.29
CA ALA A 39 12.84 11.34 9.73
C ALA A 39 12.66 12.33 8.58
N GLN A 40 13.04 11.94 7.36
CA GLN A 40 12.93 12.77 6.17
C GLN A 40 11.69 12.46 5.33
N LEU A 41 11.05 11.32 5.53
CA LEU A 41 9.87 10.92 4.78
C LEU A 41 8.62 11.67 5.28
N PRO A 42 7.76 12.13 4.35
CA PRO A 42 6.47 12.69 4.75
C PRO A 42 5.65 11.66 5.54
N GLU A 43 5.12 12.08 6.67
CA GLU A 43 4.26 11.25 7.50
C GLU A 43 2.80 11.64 7.26
N ILE A 44 1.95 10.62 7.09
CA ILE A 44 0.50 10.81 6.95
C ILE A 44 -0.12 10.67 8.33
N HIS A 45 -0.87 11.70 8.74
CA HIS A 45 -1.55 11.72 10.03
C HIS A 45 -3.02 11.31 9.89
N GLY A 46 -3.62 10.88 11.00
CA GLY A 46 -5.02 10.46 11.01
C GLY A 46 -5.23 8.96 10.81
N CYS A 47 -4.14 8.20 10.69
CA CYS A 47 -4.18 6.74 10.72
C CYS A 47 -3.84 6.26 12.15
N GLU A 48 -4.41 5.15 12.57
CA GLU A 48 -4.14 4.60 13.91
C GLU A 48 -2.71 4.09 14.09
N SER A 49 -2.03 3.77 12.98
CA SER A 49 -0.62 3.39 12.94
C SER A 49 0.18 4.53 12.33
N ARG A 50 1.48 4.60 12.64
CA ARG A 50 2.34 5.54 11.93
C ARG A 50 2.46 5.10 10.49
N LEU A 51 2.43 6.09 9.57
CA LEU A 51 2.40 5.85 8.14
C LEU A 51 3.22 6.92 7.44
N TRP A 52 4.18 6.50 6.63
CA TRP A 52 5.01 7.39 5.80
C TRP A 52 4.82 7.03 4.34
N PHE A 53 4.77 8.04 3.48
CA PHE A 53 4.60 7.82 2.05
C PHE A 53 5.21 8.95 1.24
N GLU A 54 6.01 8.58 0.23
CA GLU A 54 6.57 9.52 -0.74
C GLU A 54 6.45 8.91 -2.13
N PHE A 55 6.00 9.72 -3.08
CA PHE A 55 5.83 9.27 -4.46
C PHE A 55 6.33 10.31 -5.44
N GLN A 56 7.11 9.87 -6.43
CA GLN A 56 7.53 10.65 -7.59
C GLN A 56 7.24 9.81 -8.84
N ALA A 57 6.55 10.42 -9.80
CA ALA A 57 6.14 9.71 -11.02
C ALA A 57 7.29 9.52 -12.02
N THR A 58 8.10 10.56 -12.23
CA THR A 58 9.18 10.56 -13.24
C THR A 58 10.41 11.33 -12.75
N PRO A 59 11.57 10.72 -12.58
CA PRO A 59 11.76 9.25 -12.55
C PRO A 59 10.95 8.60 -11.43
N ARG A 60 10.58 7.35 -11.63
CA ARG A 60 9.72 6.65 -10.68
C ARG A 60 10.43 6.43 -9.36
N LYS A 61 9.80 6.89 -8.28
CA LYS A 61 10.32 6.69 -6.93
C LYS A 61 9.16 6.53 -5.95
N VAL A 62 9.15 5.42 -5.22
CA VAL A 62 8.12 5.14 -4.22
C VAL A 62 8.81 4.72 -2.94
N ARG A 63 8.49 5.40 -1.84
CA ARG A 63 8.91 4.97 -0.50
C ARG A 63 7.69 5.00 0.40
N ALA A 64 7.45 3.89 1.08
CA ALA A 64 6.30 3.74 1.96
C ALA A 64 6.67 2.85 3.13
N TYR A 65 6.22 3.21 4.32
CA TYR A 65 6.44 2.38 5.50
C TYR A 65 5.38 2.65 6.56
N SER A 66 5.16 1.68 7.42
CA SER A 66 4.31 1.81 8.59
C SER A 66 4.90 0.97 9.72
N ASP A 67 4.62 1.34 10.97
CA ASP A 67 5.02 0.54 12.13
C ASP A 67 4.07 -0.63 12.39
N ALA A 68 2.92 -0.70 11.71
CA ALA A 68 1.98 -1.80 11.80
C ALA A 68 2.21 -2.83 10.70
N ARG A 69 2.35 -4.10 11.09
CA ARG A 69 2.66 -5.20 10.16
C ARG A 69 1.60 -5.34 9.06
N LEU A 70 0.33 -5.24 9.42
CA LEU A 70 -0.76 -5.32 8.44
C LEU A 70 -0.63 -4.22 7.37
N MET A 71 -0.36 -2.99 7.80
CA MET A 71 -0.18 -1.87 6.87
C MET A 71 1.07 -2.05 6.01
N GLN A 72 2.13 -2.64 6.55
CA GLN A 72 3.32 -2.96 5.75
C GLN A 72 2.98 -3.89 4.57
N GLY A 73 2.13 -4.88 4.80
CA GLY A 73 1.67 -5.77 3.73
C GLY A 73 0.85 -5.03 2.68
N ILE A 74 -0.06 -4.17 3.13
CA ILE A 74 -0.87 -3.31 2.25
C ILE A 74 0.03 -2.38 1.44
N LEU A 75 1.01 -1.75 2.08
CA LEU A 75 1.94 -0.84 1.41
C LEU A 75 2.83 -1.56 0.40
N PHE A 76 3.19 -2.82 0.65
CA PHE A 76 3.93 -3.60 -0.34
C PHE A 76 3.12 -3.74 -1.64
N ILE A 77 1.81 -3.96 -1.54
CA ILE A 77 0.93 -4.02 -2.71
C ILE A 77 0.91 -2.66 -3.43
N VAL A 78 0.78 -1.57 -2.69
CA VAL A 78 0.78 -0.21 -3.24
C VAL A 78 2.09 0.09 -3.97
N VAL A 79 3.22 -0.21 -3.34
CA VAL A 79 4.55 0.01 -3.93
C VAL A 79 4.71 -0.81 -5.23
N THR A 80 4.28 -2.07 -5.22
CA THR A 80 4.33 -2.93 -6.40
C THR A 80 3.48 -2.36 -7.54
N LEU A 81 2.25 -1.95 -7.23
CA LEU A 81 1.36 -1.32 -8.19
C LEU A 81 2.01 -0.06 -8.81
N LEU A 82 2.53 0.81 -7.98
CA LEU A 82 3.09 2.09 -8.44
C LEU A 82 4.37 1.92 -9.26
N ASN A 83 5.17 0.92 -8.96
CA ASN A 83 6.37 0.64 -9.74
C ASN A 83 6.04 0.04 -11.12
N GLU A 84 4.91 -0.61 -11.27
CA GLU A 84 4.48 -1.21 -12.54
C GLU A 84 3.58 -0.31 -13.38
N ALA A 85 2.89 0.64 -12.74
CA ALA A 85 1.90 1.47 -13.42
C ALA A 85 2.55 2.45 -14.41
N ASP A 86 1.94 2.60 -15.59
CA ASP A 86 2.31 3.64 -16.54
C ASP A 86 1.59 4.97 -16.21
N SER A 87 1.89 6.01 -16.96
CA SER A 87 1.32 7.36 -16.72
C SER A 87 -0.21 7.37 -16.81
N ALA A 88 -0.77 6.61 -17.76
CA ALA A 88 -2.22 6.53 -17.93
C ALA A 88 -2.88 5.85 -16.73
N GLN A 89 -2.27 4.77 -16.24
CA GLN A 89 -2.77 4.05 -15.06
C GLN A 89 -2.67 4.90 -13.81
N LEU A 90 -1.59 5.67 -13.63
CA LEU A 90 -1.43 6.56 -12.49
C LEU A 90 -2.50 7.65 -12.44
N ALA A 91 -2.92 8.15 -13.61
CA ALA A 91 -3.96 9.19 -13.69
C ALA A 91 -5.33 8.71 -13.20
N HIS A 92 -5.55 7.40 -13.17
CA HIS A 92 -6.83 6.78 -12.79
C HIS A 92 -6.70 5.85 -11.60
N ILE A 93 -5.67 6.01 -10.78
CA ILE A 93 -5.44 5.15 -9.64
C ILE A 93 -6.60 5.25 -8.64
N ASP A 94 -7.08 4.09 -8.18
CA ASP A 94 -8.13 4.01 -7.17
C ASP A 94 -7.81 2.85 -6.23
N LEU A 95 -7.14 3.19 -5.13
CA LEU A 95 -6.71 2.20 -4.14
C LEU A 95 -7.88 1.58 -3.40
N THR A 96 -8.95 2.33 -3.17
CA THR A 96 -10.16 1.79 -2.53
C THR A 96 -10.75 0.66 -3.37
N GLN A 97 -10.88 0.88 -4.69
CA GLN A 97 -11.37 -0.13 -5.60
C GLN A 97 -10.44 -1.36 -5.63
N LEU A 98 -9.13 -1.13 -5.66
CA LEU A 98 -8.15 -2.22 -5.64
C LEU A 98 -8.35 -3.11 -4.40
N PHE A 99 -8.42 -2.51 -3.22
CA PHE A 99 -8.55 -3.28 -1.99
C PHE A 99 -9.94 -3.88 -1.80
N ASP A 100 -10.98 -3.29 -2.40
CA ASP A 100 -12.30 -3.93 -2.49
C ASP A 100 -12.23 -5.20 -3.34
N GLN A 101 -11.56 -5.15 -4.48
CA GLN A 101 -11.38 -6.31 -5.36
C GLN A 101 -10.61 -7.43 -4.67
N LEU A 102 -9.62 -7.10 -3.86
CA LEU A 102 -8.85 -8.07 -3.09
C LEU A 102 -9.61 -8.54 -1.83
N LYS A 103 -10.78 -7.97 -1.56
CA LYS A 103 -11.63 -8.27 -0.39
C LYS A 103 -10.92 -7.98 0.93
N ILE A 104 -10.14 -6.90 0.95
CA ILE A 104 -9.39 -6.46 2.13
C ILE A 104 -10.10 -5.31 2.84
N SER A 105 -10.65 -4.34 2.08
CA SER A 105 -11.12 -3.05 2.60
C SER A 105 -12.17 -3.19 3.69
N GLN A 106 -13.08 -4.17 3.58
CA GLN A 106 -14.15 -4.35 4.54
C GLN A 106 -13.66 -4.78 5.94
N ASN A 107 -12.41 -5.22 6.04
CA ASN A 107 -11.79 -5.62 7.31
C ASN A 107 -10.78 -4.58 7.81
N LEU A 108 -10.70 -3.43 7.17
CA LEU A 108 -9.85 -2.32 7.61
C LEU A 108 -10.67 -1.32 8.43
N THR A 109 -10.03 -0.73 9.42
CA THR A 109 -10.65 0.35 10.19
C THR A 109 -10.83 1.59 9.33
N SER A 110 -11.73 2.48 9.74
CA SER A 110 -11.96 3.73 9.02
C SER A 110 -10.70 4.60 8.97
N THR A 111 -9.87 4.58 10.02
CA THR A 111 -8.63 5.35 10.05
C THR A 111 -7.60 4.80 9.07
N ARG A 112 -7.51 3.47 8.91
CA ARG A 112 -6.62 2.86 7.91
C ARG A 112 -7.09 3.16 6.49
N LEU A 113 -8.40 3.06 6.23
CA LEU A 113 -8.97 3.44 4.93
C LEU A 113 -8.70 4.91 4.63
N ASN A 114 -8.80 5.80 5.63
CA ASN A 114 -8.48 7.21 5.48
C ASN A 114 -7.01 7.41 5.07
N GLY A 115 -6.09 6.67 5.69
CA GLY A 115 -4.67 6.71 5.31
C GLY A 115 -4.45 6.33 3.85
N LEU A 116 -5.13 5.28 3.38
CA LEU A 116 -5.06 4.85 1.97
C LEU A 116 -5.66 5.89 1.02
N GLN A 117 -6.73 6.56 1.41
CA GLN A 117 -7.32 7.64 0.62
C GLN A 117 -6.37 8.83 0.50
N GLN A 118 -5.65 9.17 1.55
CA GLN A 118 -4.63 10.22 1.51
C GLN A 118 -3.48 9.84 0.57
N ILE A 119 -3.02 8.58 0.61
CA ILE A 119 -2.02 8.07 -0.32
C ILE A 119 -2.52 8.20 -1.75
N ASN A 120 -3.76 7.80 -2.02
CA ASN A 120 -4.36 7.89 -3.34
C ASN A 120 -4.34 9.34 -3.87
N LYS A 121 -4.69 10.28 -3.02
CA LYS A 121 -4.67 11.71 -3.37
C LYS A 121 -3.26 12.19 -3.71
N ILE A 122 -2.27 11.78 -2.94
CA ILE A 122 -0.87 12.12 -3.20
C ILE A 122 -0.45 11.60 -4.58
N ILE A 123 -0.82 10.38 -4.93
CA ILE A 123 -0.50 9.78 -6.23
C ILE A 123 -1.15 10.58 -7.36
N LEU A 124 -2.43 10.89 -7.24
CA LEU A 124 -3.18 11.61 -8.28
C LEU A 124 -2.67 13.03 -8.51
N THR A 125 -2.04 13.64 -7.52
CA THR A 125 -1.53 15.02 -7.59
C THR A 125 -0.03 15.09 -7.85
N ALA A 126 0.61 13.96 -8.02
CA ALA A 126 2.05 13.90 -8.24
C ALA A 126 2.44 14.31 -9.69
#